data_fe895df0685c1fafc25e117fdd6effe0
#
_entry.id   fe895df0685c1fafc25e117fdd6effe0
#
_cell.length_a   1.000
_cell.length_b   1.000
_cell.length_c   1.000
_cell.angle_alpha   90.00
_cell.angle_beta   90.00
_cell.angle_gamma   90.00
#
_symmetry.space_group_name_H-M   'P 1'
#
loop_
_entity.id
_entity.type
_entity.pdbx_description
1 polymer ?
#
loop_
_entity_poly.entity_id
_entity_poly.type
_entity_poly.pdbx_seq_one_letter_code
_entity_poly.pdbx_strand_id
1 'polypeptide(L)'
;MNKFDFNNRTAVITGGGQGFGLDIAKRFLESGAKVIIWDIDEELLKSATKEVNSPNLSYNVIDVSNYSQIEKTVSEITSKNN
;
A
#
# COMPACT_ATOMS: atom_id res chain seq x y z
N MET A 1 18.88 -17.33 6.62
CA MET A 1 17.49 -16.83 6.45
C MET A 1 17.19 -16.57 5.00
N ASN A 2 16.06 -17.03 4.58
CA ASN A 2 15.63 -16.76 3.20
C ASN A 2 15.29 -15.30 3.04
N LYS A 3 15.80 -14.72 1.99
CA LYS A 3 15.51 -13.35 1.65
C LYS A 3 14.58 -13.34 0.45
N PHE A 4 13.40 -12.81 0.62
CA PHE A 4 12.44 -12.73 -0.47
C PHE A 4 12.73 -11.51 -1.32
N ASP A 5 12.73 -11.72 -2.62
CA ASP A 5 12.89 -10.63 -3.57
C ASP A 5 11.51 -10.24 -4.09
N PHE A 6 11.06 -9.06 -3.68
CA PHE A 6 9.77 -8.54 -4.10
C PHE A 6 9.85 -7.50 -5.21
N ASN A 7 10.98 -7.42 -5.88
CA ASN A 7 11.11 -6.53 -7.02
C ASN A 7 10.02 -6.87 -8.04
N ASN A 8 9.38 -5.86 -8.59
CA ASN A 8 8.27 -5.99 -9.53
C ASN A 8 7.00 -6.58 -8.91
N ARG A 9 6.94 -6.65 -7.59
CA ARG A 9 5.72 -7.04 -6.88
C ARG A 9 5.02 -5.82 -6.32
N THR A 10 3.71 -5.90 -6.26
CA THR A 10 2.90 -4.84 -5.66
C THR A 10 2.10 -5.43 -4.51
N ALA A 11 2.24 -4.87 -3.34
CA ALA A 11 1.49 -5.29 -2.16
C ALA A 11 0.47 -4.22 -1.80
N VAL A 12 -0.75 -4.64 -1.50
CA VAL A 12 -1.79 -3.75 -1.02
C VAL A 12 -2.03 -4.06 0.44
N ILE A 13 -1.96 -3.05 1.29
CA ILE A 13 -2.11 -3.22 2.74
C ILE A 13 -3.26 -2.35 3.21
N THR A 14 -4.29 -2.98 3.75
CA THR A 14 -5.44 -2.26 4.29
C THR A 14 -5.13 -1.81 5.71
N GLY A 15 -5.66 -0.65 6.10
CA GLY A 15 -5.36 -0.08 7.41
C GLY A 15 -3.91 0.29 7.54
N GLY A 16 -3.26 0.65 6.44
CA GLY A 16 -1.82 0.87 6.40
C GLY A 16 -1.35 2.25 6.83
N GLY A 17 -2.28 3.11 7.26
CA GLY A 17 -1.92 4.48 7.60
C GLY A 17 -1.19 4.64 8.92
N GLN A 18 -1.23 3.66 9.78
CA GLN A 18 -0.55 3.72 11.07
C GLN A 18 -0.36 2.33 11.68
N GLY A 19 0.43 2.28 12.74
CA GLY A 19 0.59 1.09 13.57
C GLY A 19 1.11 -0.11 12.82
N PHE A 20 0.46 -1.24 13.06
CA PHE A 20 0.87 -2.53 12.54
C PHE A 20 0.90 -2.57 11.01
N GLY A 21 -0.10 -2.00 10.39
CA GLY A 21 -0.16 -1.96 8.93
C GLY A 21 0.98 -1.16 8.33
N LEU A 22 1.35 -0.06 8.94
CA LEU A 22 2.46 0.75 8.47
C LEU A 22 3.79 0.02 8.63
N ASP A 23 3.96 -0.72 9.73
CA ASP A 23 5.17 -1.52 9.94
C ASP A 23 5.31 -2.59 8.86
N ILE A 24 4.22 -3.24 8.50
CA ILE A 24 4.22 -4.24 7.43
C ILE A 24 4.61 -3.58 6.11
N ALA A 25 4.05 -2.41 5.82
CA ALA A 25 4.38 -1.68 4.60
C ALA A 25 5.88 -1.40 4.51
N LYS A 26 6.47 -0.95 5.62
CA LYS A 26 7.90 -0.67 5.65
C LYS A 26 8.73 -1.90 5.33
N ARG A 27 8.33 -3.06 5.85
CA ARG A 27 9.05 -4.32 5.59
C ARG A 27 8.99 -4.71 4.12
N PHE A 28 7.83 -4.56 3.50
CA PHE A 28 7.71 -4.87 2.08
C PHE A 28 8.53 -3.91 1.23
N LEU A 29 8.56 -2.64 1.59
CA LEU A 29 9.38 -1.66 0.88
C LEU A 29 10.87 -2.01 0.97
N GLU A 30 11.31 -2.45 2.13
CA GLU A 30 12.70 -2.86 2.30
C GLU A 30 13.05 -4.06 1.43
N SER A 31 12.06 -4.89 1.11
CA SER A 31 12.26 -6.06 0.26
C SER A 31 12.16 -5.74 -1.23
N GLY A 32 11.97 -4.49 -1.59
CA GLY A 32 11.93 -4.07 -3.00
C GLY A 32 10.54 -4.02 -3.60
N ALA A 33 9.50 -4.29 -2.83
CA ALA A 33 8.13 -4.24 -3.34
C ALA A 33 7.65 -2.81 -3.53
N LYS A 34 6.70 -2.64 -4.43
CA LYS A 34 5.88 -1.45 -4.45
C LYS A 34 4.74 -1.69 -3.48
N VAL A 35 4.38 -0.69 -2.70
CA VAL A 35 3.36 -0.84 -1.68
C VAL A 35 2.29 0.22 -1.87
N ILE A 36 1.05 -0.20 -1.78
CA ILE A 36 -0.10 0.69 -1.84
C ILE A 36 -0.86 0.49 -0.54
N ILE A 37 -0.97 1.55 0.25
CA ILE A 37 -1.71 1.46 1.51
C ILE A 37 -3.11 2.01 1.32
N TRP A 38 -4.07 1.32 1.89
CA TRP A 38 -5.48 1.68 1.84
C TRP A 38 -5.97 2.03 3.23
N ASP A 39 -6.63 3.14 3.35
CA ASP A 39 -7.27 3.53 4.59
C ASP A 39 -8.41 4.47 4.24
N ILE A 40 -9.38 4.59 5.12
CA ILE A 40 -10.47 5.53 4.94
C ILE A 40 -10.05 6.94 5.35
N ASP A 41 -9.01 7.07 6.15
CA ASP A 41 -8.54 8.34 6.70
C ASP A 41 -7.38 8.88 5.87
N GLU A 42 -7.68 9.84 5.02
CA GLU A 42 -6.69 10.43 4.13
C GLU A 42 -5.55 11.13 4.89
N GLU A 43 -5.86 11.74 6.02
CA GLU A 43 -4.83 12.44 6.78
C GLU A 43 -3.78 11.46 7.32
N LEU A 44 -4.21 10.28 7.77
CA LEU A 44 -3.28 9.25 8.20
C LEU A 44 -2.41 8.79 7.03
N LEU A 45 -3.02 8.62 5.85
CA LEU A 45 -2.30 8.19 4.67
C LEU A 45 -1.25 9.21 4.24
N LYS A 46 -1.60 10.48 4.28
CA LYS A 46 -0.66 11.55 3.95
C LYS A 46 0.51 11.56 4.93
N SER A 47 0.22 11.44 6.22
CA SER A 47 1.27 11.41 7.23
C SER A 47 2.19 10.21 7.05
N ALA A 48 1.61 9.04 6.79
CA ALA A 48 2.39 7.83 6.60
C ALA A 48 3.32 7.92 5.39
N THR A 49 2.80 8.41 4.27
CA THR A 49 3.63 8.53 3.07
C THR A 49 4.74 9.55 3.22
N LYS A 50 4.46 10.61 3.97
CA LYS A 50 5.47 11.63 4.26
C LYS A 50 6.54 11.10 5.19
N GLU A 51 6.15 10.35 6.21
CA GLU A 51 7.09 9.76 7.17
C GLU A 51 8.03 8.78 6.50
N VAL A 52 7.48 7.86 5.69
CA VAL A 52 8.26 6.82 5.04
C VAL A 52 9.09 7.38 3.88
N ASN A 53 8.52 8.30 3.14
CA ASN A 53 9.20 9.02 2.04
C ASN A 53 9.88 8.08 1.06
N SER A 54 9.10 7.13 0.52
CA SER A 54 9.62 6.19 -0.47
C SER A 54 8.90 6.38 -1.80
N PRO A 55 9.62 6.37 -2.94
CA PRO A 55 8.98 6.45 -4.25
C PRO A 55 8.16 5.21 -4.58
N ASN A 56 8.35 4.13 -3.84
CA ASN A 56 7.60 2.89 -4.05
C ASN A 56 6.36 2.78 -3.18
N LEU A 57 6.06 3.81 -2.39
CA LEU A 57 4.88 3.84 -1.54
C LEU A 57 3.85 4.81 -2.10
N SER A 58 2.62 4.33 -2.23
CA SER A 58 1.50 5.18 -2.60
C SER A 58 0.29 4.81 -1.76
N TYR A 59 -0.81 5.53 -1.92
CA TYR A 59 -2.01 5.23 -1.16
C TYR A 59 -3.27 5.49 -1.97
N ASN A 60 -4.34 4.86 -1.53
CA ASN A 60 -5.69 5.18 -1.99
C ASN A 60 -6.57 5.35 -0.76
N VAL A 61 -7.46 6.33 -0.82
CA VAL A 61 -8.46 6.52 0.23
C VAL A 61 -9.62 5.60 -0.11
N ILE A 62 -9.78 4.53 0.67
CA ILE A 62 -10.77 3.49 0.36
C ILE A 62 -11.47 3.07 1.64
N ASP A 63 -12.79 2.99 1.55
CA ASP A 63 -13.60 2.35 2.56
C ASP A 63 -13.71 0.87 2.17
N VAL A 64 -13.05 -0.01 2.92
CA VAL A 64 -13.01 -1.43 2.59
C VAL A 64 -14.37 -2.11 2.71
N SER A 65 -15.37 -1.44 3.28
CA SER A 65 -16.73 -1.95 3.28
C SER A 65 -17.45 -1.66 1.96
N ASN A 66 -16.86 -0.85 1.09
CA ASN A 66 -17.44 -0.49 -0.20
C ASN A 66 -16.85 -1.37 -1.29
N TYR A 67 -17.57 -2.44 -1.62
CA TYR A 67 -17.10 -3.43 -2.57
C TYR A 67 -16.84 -2.84 -3.97
N SER A 68 -17.72 -1.96 -4.43
CA SER A 68 -17.55 -1.37 -5.76
C SER A 68 -16.27 -0.54 -5.85
N GLN A 69 -15.96 0.18 -4.80
CA GLN A 69 -14.75 0.99 -4.75
C GLN A 69 -13.50 0.10 -4.78
N ILE A 70 -13.54 -1.01 -4.06
CA ILE A 70 -12.43 -1.97 -4.05
C ILE A 70 -12.22 -2.55 -5.44
N GLU A 71 -13.28 -3.01 -6.09
CA GLU A 71 -13.19 -3.58 -7.43
C GLU A 71 -12.58 -2.60 -8.42
N LYS A 72 -13.04 -1.37 -8.40
CA LYS A 72 -12.54 -0.34 -9.31
C LYS A 72 -11.06 -0.09 -9.07
N THR A 73 -10.66 0.03 -7.81
CA THR A 73 -9.28 0.33 -7.47
C THR A 73 -8.35 -0.83 -7.84
N VAL A 74 -8.76 -2.06 -7.57
CA VAL A 74 -7.97 -3.22 -7.96
C VAL A 74 -7.80 -3.28 -9.47
N SER A 75 -8.84 -2.99 -10.22
CA SER A 75 -8.76 -2.97 -11.68
C SER A 75 -7.76 -1.94 -12.18
N GLU A 76 -7.76 -0.76 -11.58
CA GLU A 76 -6.81 0.29 -11.94
C GLU A 76 -5.37 -0.13 -11.64
N ILE A 77 -5.14 -0.72 -10.49
CA ILE A 77 -3.82 -1.17 -10.08
C ILE A 77 -3.33 -2.26 -11.03
N THR A 78 -4.17 -3.22 -11.34
CA THR A 78 -3.82 -4.31 -12.23
C THR A 78 -3.45 -3.81 -13.62
N SER A 79 -4.21 -2.86 -14.15
CA SER A 79 -3.92 -2.26 -15.44
C SER A 79 -2.56 -1.59 -15.49
N LYS A 80 -2.21 -0.89 -14.42
CA LYS A 80 -0.95 -0.13 -14.39
C LYS A 80 0.27 -1.00 -14.18
N ASN A 81 0.09 -2.11 -13.50
CA ASN A 81 1.23 -2.93 -13.05
C ASN A 81 1.38 -4.24 -13.83
N ASN A 82 0.68 -4.35 -14.89
CA ASN A 82 0.73 -5.57 -15.70
C ASN A 82 1.80 -5.51 -16.75
#